data_7084ff93d92e563cdf899fe9df90892d
#
_entry.id   7084ff93d92e563cdf899fe9df90892d
#
_cell.length_a   1.000
_cell.length_b   1.000
_cell.length_c   1.000
_cell.angle_alpha   90.00
_cell.angle_beta   90.00
_cell.angle_gamma   90.00
#
_symmetry.space_group_name_H-M   'P 1'
#
loop_
_entity.id
_entity.type
_entity.pdbx_description
1 polymer ?
#
loop_
_entity_poly.entity_id
_entity_poly.type
_entity_poly.pdbx_seq_one_letter_code
_entity_poly.pdbx_strand_id
1 'polypeptide(L)'
;MAVRLNSEASQENYHQIDHNYFGPRSILGSNGGETLRIGTSHYSMSNSHTIVENNYFDRCDGELEIISSKSGKNIIRNNTFFESRGTLTMRHGNDTLVEGNAFFGNGVDHTGGIRVINERQTVRNNYMEGLTGSRFGGALVVMNGVPNSPLNRYQQVVGSIIENNTLVNSDNIQLAAGSDSERSAVPVDTTFKSNFIYSDKGEDVFTVYDDVSGIDFADNIVGTGMKPDFSPGFEEKKVVLRKTVSGLSIPSGIERGVSPDLDVTQKDEAGVSWYPKTEPVIPFGSGKTISIKPGDKVLSKAISEAEPGDTIKLSSGSYVAQKFLKLDKPLTFQGTGNVKISFERSAMFEILNGGSLRLENLEINGDDSPDYTGNSVIRTSPYAMIENFRLEIEDVDFLNLDTNHSFNIVSAAKGTFADHITFENSKVENITGAVFQLDKEDDDYGIYNAEYLTITDSTFKEIGGDLVDYYRGGRDESTFGPHFNMTGSTLDNVGHNSRNASGSSILLHGVQVTNVSGNTFKNLAPVIINHTVGEPKTKIIKNAFENTDAPKVEELNSGLPPTALIENNEGLNP
;
A
#
# COMPACT_ATOMS: atom_id res chain seq x y z
N MET A 1 -10.08 -5.46 15.90
CA MET A 1 -10.84 -5.39 17.18
C MET A 1 -11.63 -4.09 17.21
N ALA A 2 -12.86 -4.07 17.75
CA ALA A 2 -13.67 -2.85 17.84
C ALA A 2 -14.26 -2.70 19.24
N VAL A 3 -13.99 -1.56 19.87
CA VAL A 3 -14.65 -1.11 21.11
C VAL A 3 -15.88 -0.30 20.69
N ARG A 4 -17.07 -0.77 21.02
CA ARG A 4 -18.30 -0.11 20.58
C ARG A 4 -18.75 0.99 21.52
N LEU A 5 -19.14 2.12 20.93
CA LEU A 5 -19.83 3.23 21.56
C LEU A 5 -21.08 3.50 20.69
N ASN A 6 -22.10 2.66 20.80
CA ASN A 6 -23.25 2.67 19.89
C ASN A 6 -24.59 3.01 20.59
N SER A 7 -24.54 3.39 21.85
CA SER A 7 -25.69 3.86 22.62
C SER A 7 -25.20 4.67 23.82
N GLU A 8 -26.07 5.42 24.47
CA GLU A 8 -25.72 6.15 25.71
C GLU A 8 -25.19 5.20 26.80
N ALA A 9 -25.73 3.99 26.89
CA ALA A 9 -25.30 3.00 27.87
C ALA A 9 -23.91 2.40 27.58
N SER A 10 -23.36 2.60 26.40
CA SER A 10 -22.01 2.11 26.00
C SER A 10 -20.95 3.20 25.98
N GLN A 11 -21.31 4.43 26.39
CA GLN A 11 -20.34 5.52 26.56
C GLN A 11 -19.66 5.42 27.92
N GLU A 12 -18.47 6.05 28.02
CA GLU A 12 -17.64 6.04 29.25
C GLU A 12 -17.39 4.61 29.74
N ASN A 13 -17.04 3.73 28.82
CA ASN A 13 -16.96 2.29 29.09
C ASN A 13 -15.67 1.83 29.78
N TYR A 14 -14.64 2.67 29.87
CA TYR A 14 -13.40 2.42 30.62
C TYR A 14 -12.72 1.08 30.29
N HIS A 15 -12.77 0.64 29.03
CA HIS A 15 -12.09 -0.59 28.64
C HIS A 15 -10.58 -0.49 28.78
N GLN A 16 -9.96 -1.61 29.14
CA GLN A 16 -8.53 -1.77 29.14
C GLN A 16 -8.13 -2.83 28.13
N ILE A 17 -7.18 -2.49 27.26
CA ILE A 17 -6.62 -3.33 26.20
C ILE A 17 -5.11 -3.32 26.40
N ASP A 18 -4.59 -4.34 27.05
CA ASP A 18 -3.19 -4.36 27.48
C ASP A 18 -2.50 -5.70 27.23
N HIS A 19 -1.19 -5.65 27.03
CA HIS A 19 -0.31 -6.79 26.83
C HIS A 19 -0.76 -7.75 25.73
N ASN A 20 -1.45 -7.26 24.69
CA ASN A 20 -1.84 -8.07 23.55
C ASN A 20 -0.77 -8.04 22.45
N TYR A 21 -0.61 -9.16 21.79
CA TYR A 21 0.09 -9.26 20.52
C TYR A 21 -0.92 -9.20 19.38
N PHE A 22 -0.89 -8.13 18.60
CA PHE A 22 -1.61 -8.00 17.34
C PHE A 22 -0.67 -8.43 16.22
N GLY A 23 -0.88 -9.63 15.70
CA GLY A 23 -0.04 -10.24 14.68
C GLY A 23 -0.23 -9.64 13.29
N PRO A 24 0.58 -10.07 12.33
CA PRO A 24 0.55 -9.54 10.97
C PRO A 24 -0.82 -9.61 10.35
N ARG A 25 -1.19 -8.54 9.68
CA ARG A 25 -2.43 -8.40 8.94
C ARG A 25 -2.13 -7.86 7.55
N SER A 26 -2.54 -8.59 6.53
CA SER A 26 -2.39 -8.16 5.14
C SER A 26 -3.19 -6.91 4.84
N ILE A 27 -2.77 -6.17 3.82
CA ILE A 27 -3.48 -5.01 3.28
C ILE A 27 -4.87 -5.43 2.83
N LEU A 28 -5.89 -4.66 3.20
CA LEU A 28 -7.27 -4.98 2.83
C LEU A 28 -7.62 -4.48 1.42
N GLY A 29 -6.92 -3.47 0.92
CA GLY A 29 -7.27 -2.79 -0.34
C GLY A 29 -8.61 -2.07 -0.27
N SER A 30 -9.02 -1.66 0.91
CA SER A 30 -10.28 -0.95 1.18
C SER A 30 -10.27 -0.33 2.57
N ASN A 31 -11.25 0.53 2.86
CA ASN A 31 -11.52 1.02 4.21
C ASN A 31 -12.12 -0.09 5.09
N GLY A 32 -11.86 -0.06 6.40
CA GLY A 32 -12.37 -1.04 7.39
C GLY A 32 -11.31 -2.06 7.82
N GLY A 33 -10.05 -1.83 7.46
CA GLY A 33 -8.89 -2.63 7.83
C GLY A 33 -8.25 -2.28 9.17
N GLU A 34 -8.82 -1.38 9.96
CA GLU A 34 -8.22 -0.97 11.25
C GLU A 34 -7.96 -2.19 12.15
N THR A 35 -6.77 -2.24 12.72
CA THR A 35 -6.44 -3.31 13.69
C THR A 35 -7.22 -3.11 14.99
N LEU A 36 -7.31 -1.85 15.45
CA LEU A 36 -8.11 -1.48 16.61
C LEU A 36 -8.94 -0.23 16.33
N ARG A 37 -10.26 -0.32 16.55
CA ARG A 37 -11.16 0.82 16.46
C ARG A 37 -11.87 1.05 17.78
N ILE A 38 -11.78 2.30 18.32
CA ILE A 38 -12.39 2.71 19.58
C ILE A 38 -13.53 3.69 19.28
N GLY A 39 -14.76 3.21 19.28
CA GLY A 39 -15.95 4.00 18.99
C GLY A 39 -16.40 3.93 17.52
N THR A 40 -17.33 4.80 17.19
CA THR A 40 -17.93 4.93 15.84
C THR A 40 -18.18 6.39 15.50
N SER A 41 -18.30 6.72 14.22
CA SER A 41 -18.57 8.09 13.78
C SER A 41 -19.91 8.67 14.26
N HIS A 42 -20.87 7.85 14.66
CA HIS A 42 -22.16 8.30 15.23
C HIS A 42 -22.02 8.93 16.61
N TYR A 43 -21.04 8.46 17.38
CA TYR A 43 -20.76 8.92 18.76
C TYR A 43 -19.37 9.53 18.88
N SER A 44 -18.89 10.11 17.82
CA SER A 44 -17.49 10.55 17.64
C SER A 44 -16.98 11.52 18.71
N MET A 45 -17.86 12.35 19.25
CA MET A 45 -17.49 13.33 20.29
C MET A 45 -17.81 12.85 21.72
N SER A 46 -18.25 11.59 21.87
CA SER A 46 -18.45 10.95 23.17
C SER A 46 -17.15 10.47 23.77
N ASN A 47 -17.12 10.34 25.10
CA ASN A 47 -15.94 9.85 25.81
C ASN A 47 -16.00 8.34 26.01
N SER A 48 -14.89 7.66 25.83
CA SER A 48 -14.73 6.22 26.10
C SER A 48 -13.90 5.95 27.36
N HIS A 49 -12.88 6.75 27.60
CA HIS A 49 -11.87 6.51 28.62
C HIS A 49 -11.17 5.14 28.48
N THR A 50 -11.10 4.63 27.25
CA THR A 50 -10.39 3.37 26.98
C THR A 50 -8.89 3.57 27.14
N ILE A 51 -8.24 2.60 27.78
CA ILE A 51 -6.78 2.54 27.93
C ILE A 51 -6.27 1.44 26.98
N VAL A 52 -5.31 1.81 26.13
CA VAL A 52 -4.58 0.89 25.25
C VAL A 52 -3.12 0.97 25.62
N GLU A 53 -2.59 -0.07 26.27
CA GLU A 53 -1.22 0.01 26.79
C GLU A 53 -0.44 -1.30 26.72
N ASN A 54 0.89 -1.19 26.58
CA ASN A 54 1.79 -2.34 26.59
C ASN A 54 1.43 -3.42 25.57
N ASN A 55 0.89 -3.03 24.39
CA ASN A 55 0.60 -3.94 23.31
C ASN A 55 1.71 -3.90 22.26
N TYR A 56 1.84 -4.99 21.50
CA TYR A 56 2.74 -5.07 20.36
C TYR A 56 1.94 -5.26 19.08
N PHE A 57 2.06 -4.30 18.16
CA PHE A 57 1.44 -4.31 16.82
C PHE A 57 2.53 -4.69 15.81
N ASP A 58 2.45 -5.91 15.27
CA ASP A 58 3.43 -6.50 14.35
C ASP A 58 2.88 -6.52 12.93
N ARG A 59 3.35 -5.63 12.06
CA ARG A 59 2.94 -5.56 10.64
C ARG A 59 1.41 -5.56 10.47
N CYS A 60 0.78 -4.64 11.17
CA CYS A 60 -0.66 -4.44 11.16
C CYS A 60 -1.06 -3.54 9.98
N ASP A 61 -1.05 -4.10 8.75
CA ASP A 61 -1.06 -3.37 7.48
C ASP A 61 -2.46 -3.23 6.86
N GLY A 62 -3.52 -3.49 7.60
CA GLY A 62 -4.88 -3.58 7.03
C GLY A 62 -5.34 -2.33 6.28
N GLU A 63 -5.12 -1.14 6.85
CA GLU A 63 -5.40 0.16 6.23
C GLU A 63 -4.57 1.28 6.87
N LEU A 64 -4.78 2.51 6.42
CA LEU A 64 -4.06 3.70 6.89
C LEU A 64 -4.20 3.97 8.39
N GLU A 65 -5.26 3.51 9.06
CA GLU A 65 -5.47 3.67 10.49
C GLU A 65 -5.21 2.35 11.25
N ILE A 66 -3.99 2.14 11.77
CA ILE A 66 -3.68 0.96 12.61
C ILE A 66 -4.58 0.97 13.83
N ILE A 67 -4.62 2.14 14.53
CA ILE A 67 -5.58 2.43 15.58
C ILE A 67 -6.44 3.61 15.13
N SER A 68 -7.74 3.39 15.02
CA SER A 68 -8.72 4.46 14.77
C SER A 68 -9.46 4.81 16.06
N SER A 69 -8.99 5.85 16.76
CA SER A 69 -9.67 6.37 17.95
C SER A 69 -10.81 7.28 17.52
N LYS A 70 -12.06 6.78 17.63
CA LYS A 70 -13.30 7.49 17.26
C LYS A 70 -14.12 7.86 18.51
N SER A 71 -13.44 8.29 19.59
CA SER A 71 -14.03 8.74 20.85
C SER A 71 -13.00 9.50 21.67
N GLY A 72 -13.45 10.26 22.65
CA GLY A 72 -12.59 11.10 23.48
C GLY A 72 -12.07 10.44 24.77
N LYS A 73 -11.14 11.14 25.42
CA LYS A 73 -10.52 10.84 26.73
C LYS A 73 -9.86 9.46 26.80
N ASN A 74 -9.36 8.97 25.70
CA ASN A 74 -8.61 7.71 25.64
C ASN A 74 -7.15 7.93 26.07
N ILE A 75 -6.52 6.87 26.55
CA ILE A 75 -5.09 6.82 26.86
C ILE A 75 -4.47 5.72 26.02
N ILE A 76 -3.51 6.07 25.16
CA ILE A 76 -2.80 5.13 24.29
C ILE A 76 -1.32 5.27 24.64
N ARG A 77 -0.75 4.30 25.37
CA ARG A 77 0.59 4.43 25.89
C ARG A 77 1.41 3.15 25.91
N ASN A 78 2.73 3.32 25.84
CA ASN A 78 3.70 2.23 25.96
C ASN A 78 3.45 1.07 25.00
N ASN A 79 2.85 1.33 23.82
CA ASN A 79 2.67 0.34 22.78
C ASN A 79 3.85 0.39 21.81
N THR A 80 4.17 -0.76 21.24
CA THR A 80 5.15 -0.88 20.14
C THR A 80 4.45 -1.18 18.84
N PHE A 81 4.78 -0.40 17.80
CA PHE A 81 4.35 -0.59 16.42
C PHE A 81 5.56 -0.99 15.59
N PHE A 82 5.61 -2.23 15.14
CA PHE A 82 6.74 -2.79 14.40
C PHE A 82 6.35 -3.01 12.94
N GLU A 83 7.03 -2.32 12.03
CA GLU A 83 6.83 -2.40 10.58
C GLU A 83 5.37 -2.33 10.14
N SER A 84 4.53 -1.64 10.93
CA SER A 84 3.10 -1.51 10.66
C SER A 84 2.83 -0.32 9.76
N ARG A 85 2.11 -0.54 8.67
CA ARG A 85 1.72 0.51 7.72
C ARG A 85 0.55 1.31 8.28
N GLY A 86 0.57 2.63 8.04
CA GLY A 86 -0.45 3.54 8.57
C GLY A 86 -0.11 4.15 9.91
N THR A 87 -1.10 4.70 10.60
CA THR A 87 -0.92 5.56 11.78
C THR A 87 -1.78 5.16 12.96
N LEU A 88 -1.36 5.55 14.16
CA LEU A 88 -2.24 5.77 15.29
C LEU A 88 -2.98 7.08 15.06
N THR A 89 -4.28 7.02 14.82
CA THR A 89 -5.10 8.17 14.45
C THR A 89 -6.09 8.54 15.53
N MET A 90 -6.02 9.78 16.00
CA MET A 90 -7.06 10.39 16.85
C MET A 90 -8.18 10.92 15.97
N ARG A 91 -8.95 9.96 15.35
CA ARG A 91 -9.91 10.25 14.27
C ARG A 91 -11.08 11.12 14.72
N HIS A 92 -11.58 10.87 15.93
CA HIS A 92 -12.64 11.65 16.58
C HIS A 92 -12.43 11.70 18.09
N GLY A 93 -13.10 12.64 18.72
CA GLY A 93 -13.06 12.84 20.18
C GLY A 93 -11.89 13.69 20.63
N ASN A 94 -12.08 14.30 21.77
CA ASN A 94 -11.13 15.25 22.37
C ASN A 94 -10.38 14.63 23.54
N ASP A 95 -9.35 15.33 24.03
CA ASP A 95 -8.67 15.02 25.30
C ASP A 95 -8.00 13.63 25.34
N THR A 96 -7.54 13.08 24.19
CA THR A 96 -6.80 11.81 24.14
C THR A 96 -5.33 12.04 24.46
N LEU A 97 -4.76 11.17 25.31
CA LEU A 97 -3.34 11.13 25.63
C LEU A 97 -2.65 10.00 24.84
N VAL A 98 -1.63 10.36 24.07
CA VAL A 98 -0.74 9.43 23.36
C VAL A 98 0.67 9.63 23.88
N GLU A 99 1.17 8.69 24.69
CA GLU A 99 2.48 8.86 25.33
C GLU A 99 3.29 7.55 25.40
N GLY A 100 4.59 7.68 25.31
CA GLY A 100 5.50 6.55 25.53
C GLY A 100 5.42 5.44 24.51
N ASN A 101 4.80 5.65 23.35
CA ASN A 101 4.73 4.63 22.30
C ASN A 101 6.01 4.63 21.45
N ALA A 102 6.38 3.46 20.94
CA ALA A 102 7.53 3.27 20.06
C ALA A 102 7.08 2.75 18.69
N PHE A 103 7.52 3.43 17.62
CA PHE A 103 7.23 3.07 16.23
C PHE A 103 8.55 2.76 15.53
N PHE A 104 8.68 1.54 15.02
CA PHE A 104 9.84 1.07 14.26
C PHE A 104 9.41 0.72 12.84
N GLY A 105 9.67 1.62 11.89
CA GLY A 105 9.31 1.43 10.48
C GLY A 105 10.33 0.62 9.69
N ASN A 106 11.61 0.66 10.12
CA ASN A 106 12.73 -0.03 9.44
C ASN A 106 12.82 0.26 7.93
N GLY A 107 12.28 1.39 7.46
CA GLY A 107 12.23 1.74 6.05
C GLY A 107 11.16 0.99 5.24
N VAL A 108 10.28 0.23 5.89
CA VAL A 108 9.17 -0.43 5.22
C VAL A 108 8.18 0.62 4.70
N ASP A 109 7.75 0.44 3.46
CA ASP A 109 6.88 1.38 2.76
C ASP A 109 5.55 1.61 3.50
N HIS A 110 5.07 2.86 3.49
CA HIS A 110 3.84 3.32 4.17
C HIS A 110 3.81 3.21 5.70
N THR A 111 4.91 2.87 6.37
CA THR A 111 4.94 2.89 7.84
C THR A 111 4.77 4.33 8.34
N GLY A 112 3.81 4.54 9.23
CA GLY A 112 3.45 5.85 9.77
C GLY A 112 3.53 5.92 11.29
N GLY A 113 3.28 7.10 11.83
CA GLY A 113 3.34 7.35 13.26
C GLY A 113 2.01 7.83 13.83
N ILE A 114 1.88 9.12 14.13
CA ILE A 114 0.74 9.66 14.88
C ILE A 114 0.03 10.73 14.05
N ARG A 115 -1.31 10.60 13.90
CA ARG A 115 -2.16 11.60 13.23
C ARG A 115 -3.08 12.31 14.21
N VAL A 116 -2.90 13.63 14.32
CA VAL A 116 -3.57 14.51 15.26
C VAL A 116 -4.76 15.21 14.59
N ILE A 117 -5.95 15.03 15.16
CA ILE A 117 -7.20 15.66 14.76
C ILE A 117 -7.96 16.01 16.04
N ASN A 118 -8.91 16.95 15.99
CA ASN A 118 -9.77 17.37 17.11
C ASN A 118 -9.02 18.21 18.17
N GLU A 119 -9.65 18.41 19.32
CA GLU A 119 -9.19 19.36 20.33
C GLU A 119 -8.46 18.71 21.49
N ARG A 120 -7.51 19.46 22.09
CA ARG A 120 -6.82 19.15 23.35
C ARG A 120 -6.19 17.76 23.38
N GLN A 121 -5.66 17.33 22.25
CA GLN A 121 -4.86 16.10 22.19
C GLN A 121 -3.49 16.33 22.83
N THR A 122 -2.99 15.34 23.54
CA THR A 122 -1.63 15.36 24.08
C THR A 122 -0.81 14.23 23.45
N VAL A 123 0.25 14.59 22.73
CA VAL A 123 1.19 13.66 22.08
C VAL A 123 2.57 13.91 22.65
N ARG A 124 3.04 13.04 23.55
CA ARG A 124 4.30 13.28 24.23
C ARG A 124 5.14 12.02 24.46
N ASN A 125 6.43 12.22 24.51
CA ASN A 125 7.40 11.17 24.86
C ASN A 125 7.26 9.91 23.98
N ASN A 126 6.89 10.08 22.68
CA ASN A 126 6.81 8.98 21.74
C ASN A 126 8.09 8.91 20.88
N TYR A 127 8.47 7.70 20.52
CA TYR A 127 9.63 7.40 19.68
C TYR A 127 9.20 6.89 18.31
N MET A 128 9.81 7.43 17.24
CA MET A 128 9.51 7.09 15.85
C MET A 128 10.81 6.95 15.07
N GLU A 129 11.11 5.76 14.53
CA GLU A 129 12.34 5.50 13.79
C GLU A 129 12.06 4.80 12.46
N GLY A 130 12.63 5.33 11.36
CA GLY A 130 12.61 4.70 10.05
C GLY A 130 11.23 4.64 9.39
N LEU A 131 10.34 5.60 9.67
CA LEU A 131 9.01 5.70 9.09
C LEU A 131 9.06 6.36 7.71
N THR A 132 8.35 5.79 6.73
CA THR A 132 8.38 6.23 5.32
C THR A 132 7.05 6.71 4.80
N GLY A 133 5.98 6.54 5.56
CA GLY A 133 4.62 6.92 5.17
C GLY A 133 4.50 8.39 4.78
N SER A 134 3.54 8.69 3.95
CA SER A 134 3.30 10.05 3.43
C SER A 134 1.82 10.42 3.51
N ARG A 135 1.49 11.66 3.22
CA ARG A 135 0.14 12.20 3.34
C ARG A 135 -0.38 11.96 4.77
N PHE A 136 -1.59 11.45 4.91
CA PHE A 136 -2.18 11.12 6.22
C PHE A 136 -1.46 9.99 6.96
N GLY A 137 -0.60 9.26 6.28
CA GLY A 137 0.26 8.20 6.83
C GLY A 137 1.65 8.67 7.26
N GLY A 138 1.93 9.96 7.31
CA GLY A 138 3.24 10.50 7.71
C GLY A 138 3.66 10.12 9.14
N ALA A 139 4.93 10.36 9.47
CA ALA A 139 5.47 10.05 10.79
C ALA A 139 4.77 10.83 11.91
N LEU A 140 4.47 12.10 11.65
CA LEU A 140 3.65 12.94 12.53
C LEU A 140 2.80 13.87 11.67
N VAL A 141 1.49 13.80 11.82
CA VAL A 141 0.55 14.55 10.98
C VAL A 141 -0.38 15.38 11.85
N VAL A 142 -0.39 16.69 11.65
CA VAL A 142 -1.35 17.63 12.25
C VAL A 142 -2.32 18.07 11.16
N MET A 143 -3.61 17.72 11.31
CA MET A 143 -4.60 17.90 10.26
C MET A 143 -5.26 19.28 10.26
N ASN A 144 -5.68 19.74 9.09
CA ASN A 144 -6.74 20.73 8.98
C ASN A 144 -8.11 20.11 9.28
N GLY A 145 -9.01 20.91 9.82
CA GLY A 145 -10.39 20.54 10.07
C GLY A 145 -11.38 21.17 9.10
N VAL A 146 -12.62 20.70 9.14
CA VAL A 146 -13.76 21.30 8.44
C VAL A 146 -14.37 22.36 9.37
N PRO A 147 -14.57 23.62 8.92
CA PRO A 147 -15.25 24.65 9.74
C PRO A 147 -16.65 24.18 10.15
N ASN A 148 -16.98 24.28 11.45
CA ASN A 148 -18.23 23.79 12.01
C ASN A 148 -18.54 22.33 11.63
N SER A 149 -17.55 21.47 11.75
CA SER A 149 -17.55 20.11 11.26
C SER A 149 -18.74 19.28 11.72
N PRO A 150 -19.43 18.55 10.83
CA PRO A 150 -20.34 17.46 11.23
C PRO A 150 -19.60 16.39 12.05
N LEU A 151 -20.33 15.60 12.84
CA LEU A 151 -19.77 14.58 13.74
C LEU A 151 -18.83 13.57 13.04
N ASN A 152 -19.13 13.23 11.81
CA ASN A 152 -18.39 12.22 11.04
C ASN A 152 -17.27 12.78 10.16
N ARG A 153 -17.00 14.09 10.23
CA ARG A 153 -15.93 14.73 9.44
C ARG A 153 -14.72 15.05 10.33
N TYR A 154 -13.85 15.90 9.88
CA TYR A 154 -12.62 16.29 10.57
C TYR A 154 -12.87 17.52 11.45
N GLN A 155 -12.82 17.38 12.76
CA GLN A 155 -12.86 18.52 13.66
C GLN A 155 -11.52 19.27 13.63
N GLN A 156 -11.55 20.58 13.86
CA GLN A 156 -10.35 21.41 13.90
C GLN A 156 -9.41 20.97 15.05
N VAL A 157 -8.12 21.05 14.82
CA VAL A 157 -7.11 20.88 15.88
C VAL A 157 -7.03 22.18 16.68
N VAL A 158 -7.37 22.11 17.96
CA VAL A 158 -7.38 23.26 18.89
C VAL A 158 -6.77 22.87 20.23
N GLY A 159 -5.84 23.67 20.75
CA GLY A 159 -5.29 23.52 22.09
C GLY A 159 -4.53 22.21 22.31
N SER A 160 -3.97 21.61 21.29
CA SER A 160 -3.22 20.35 21.38
C SER A 160 -1.76 20.59 21.79
N ILE A 161 -1.16 19.59 22.44
CA ILE A 161 0.22 19.62 22.92
C ILE A 161 1.02 18.48 22.27
N ILE A 162 2.08 18.83 21.56
CA ILE A 162 2.99 17.87 20.88
C ILE A 162 4.39 18.14 21.43
N GLU A 163 4.85 17.31 22.39
CA GLU A 163 6.08 17.61 23.12
C GLU A 163 6.95 16.40 23.42
N ASN A 164 8.25 16.63 23.50
CA ASN A 164 9.23 15.61 23.90
C ASN A 164 9.17 14.32 23.06
N ASN A 165 8.75 14.39 21.78
CA ASN A 165 8.80 13.26 20.88
C ASN A 165 10.16 13.20 20.18
N THR A 166 10.60 11.99 19.83
CA THR A 166 11.82 11.75 19.06
C THR A 166 11.47 11.13 17.73
N LEU A 167 11.93 11.75 16.62
CA LEU A 167 11.82 11.23 15.27
C LEU A 167 13.23 11.06 14.72
N VAL A 168 13.60 9.82 14.35
CA VAL A 168 14.91 9.47 13.79
C VAL A 168 14.73 8.78 12.44
N ASN A 169 15.36 9.32 11.41
CA ASN A 169 15.28 8.76 10.06
C ASN A 169 13.82 8.49 9.62
N SER A 170 12.90 9.35 10.06
CA SER A 170 11.49 9.28 9.73
C SER A 170 11.14 10.43 8.81
N ASP A 171 10.46 10.11 7.72
CA ASP A 171 10.07 11.08 6.70
C ASP A 171 8.68 11.67 7.02
N ASN A 172 8.39 12.82 6.41
CA ASN A 172 7.05 13.40 6.33
C ASN A 172 6.38 13.77 7.66
N ILE A 173 6.90 14.82 8.31
CA ILE A 173 6.15 15.57 9.33
C ILE A 173 5.24 16.55 8.59
N GLN A 174 3.93 16.39 8.71
CA GLN A 174 2.96 17.13 7.92
C GLN A 174 2.11 18.04 8.79
N LEU A 175 2.11 19.32 8.48
CA LEU A 175 1.42 20.37 9.23
C LEU A 175 0.30 20.97 8.39
N ALA A 176 -0.86 21.20 9.02
CA ALA A 176 -2.09 21.62 8.37
C ALA A 176 -2.50 20.69 7.21
N ALA A 177 -2.24 19.38 7.40
CA ALA A 177 -2.40 18.38 6.36
C ALA A 177 -3.85 18.20 5.92
N GLY A 178 -4.05 17.89 4.63
CA GLY A 178 -5.36 17.71 4.05
C GLY A 178 -6.11 19.01 3.80
N SER A 179 -5.43 20.15 3.77
CA SER A 179 -6.01 21.45 3.40
C SER A 179 -6.65 21.37 2.00
N ASP A 180 -7.90 21.74 1.91
CA ASP A 180 -8.67 21.87 0.68
C ASP A 180 -9.85 22.84 0.90
N SER A 181 -10.74 22.97 -0.08
CA SER A 181 -11.90 23.85 0.03
C SER A 181 -12.88 23.48 1.15
N GLU A 182 -12.90 22.25 1.61
CA GLU A 182 -13.72 21.77 2.73
C GLU A 182 -12.94 21.82 4.06
N ARG A 183 -11.71 21.32 4.07
CA ARG A 183 -10.84 21.26 5.26
C ARG A 183 -9.98 22.51 5.38
N SER A 184 -10.61 23.64 5.64
CA SER A 184 -9.96 24.97 5.68
C SER A 184 -9.77 25.52 7.11
N ALA A 185 -10.14 24.78 8.16
CA ALA A 185 -9.90 25.19 9.54
C ALA A 185 -8.51 24.74 9.99
N VAL A 186 -7.57 25.69 10.00
CA VAL A 186 -6.16 25.47 10.37
C VAL A 186 -5.98 25.18 11.86
N PRO A 187 -4.91 24.48 12.30
CA PRO A 187 -4.59 24.28 13.70
C PRO A 187 -4.43 25.61 14.45
N VAL A 188 -5.03 25.72 15.65
CA VAL A 188 -4.93 26.92 16.51
C VAL A 188 -4.63 26.55 17.97
N ASP A 189 -4.06 27.51 18.71
CA ASP A 189 -3.71 27.35 20.13
C ASP A 189 -2.92 26.07 20.43
N THR A 190 -2.18 25.55 19.46
CA THR A 190 -1.45 24.27 19.51
C THR A 190 0.03 24.50 19.81
N THR A 191 0.61 23.68 20.66
CA THR A 191 2.03 23.78 21.03
C THR A 191 2.82 22.61 20.44
N PHE A 192 3.95 22.91 19.77
CA PHE A 192 4.92 21.94 19.27
C PHE A 192 6.30 22.26 19.87
N LYS A 193 6.69 21.55 20.93
CA LYS A 193 7.88 21.94 21.70
C LYS A 193 8.75 20.77 22.17
N SER A 194 10.01 21.08 22.40
CA SER A 194 11.00 20.16 22.99
C SER A 194 11.11 18.82 22.24
N ASN A 195 10.71 18.75 20.98
CA ASN A 195 10.86 17.56 20.16
C ASN A 195 12.29 17.48 19.61
N PHE A 196 12.74 16.25 19.37
CA PHE A 196 14.02 15.96 18.72
C PHE A 196 13.78 15.28 17.37
N ILE A 197 14.33 15.86 16.29
CA ILE A 197 14.12 15.39 14.91
C ILE A 197 15.47 15.26 14.22
N TYR A 198 15.78 14.08 13.72
CA TYR A 198 17.04 13.79 13.06
C TYR A 198 16.86 12.89 11.85
N SER A 199 17.58 13.18 10.77
CA SER A 199 17.69 12.31 9.60
C SER A 199 19.13 12.30 9.08
N ASP A 200 19.62 11.13 8.74
CA ASP A 200 20.95 10.96 8.08
C ASP A 200 20.99 11.63 6.69
N LYS A 201 19.83 11.89 6.09
CA LYS A 201 19.71 12.62 4.81
C LYS A 201 20.09 14.10 4.96
N GLY A 202 19.96 14.69 6.16
CA GLY A 202 20.26 16.09 6.41
C GLY A 202 19.37 17.06 5.62
N GLU A 203 18.11 16.70 5.41
CA GLU A 203 17.12 17.48 4.66
C GLU A 203 15.90 17.78 5.54
N ASP A 204 15.19 18.87 5.24
CA ASP A 204 13.94 19.21 5.90
C ASP A 204 12.89 18.11 5.64
N VAL A 205 12.28 17.62 6.72
CA VAL A 205 11.25 16.57 6.68
C VAL A 205 9.83 17.12 6.84
N PHE A 206 9.69 18.43 6.96
CA PHE A 206 8.39 19.07 7.11
C PHE A 206 7.73 19.35 5.76
N THR A 207 6.42 19.14 5.71
CA THR A 207 5.54 19.62 4.64
C THR A 207 4.43 20.44 5.26
N VAL A 208 4.29 21.70 4.83
CA VAL A 208 3.28 22.63 5.30
C VAL A 208 2.25 22.85 4.20
N TYR A 209 0.98 22.55 4.50
CA TYR A 209 -0.11 22.59 3.51
C TYR A 209 -0.95 23.85 3.60
N ASP A 210 -0.95 24.54 4.77
CA ASP A 210 -1.74 25.74 5.03
C ASP A 210 -1.10 26.58 6.14
N ASP A 211 -1.79 27.62 6.63
CA ASP A 211 -1.31 28.46 7.72
C ASP A 211 -1.05 27.68 9.02
N VAL A 212 0.16 27.78 9.52
CA VAL A 212 0.61 27.18 10.80
C VAL A 212 0.87 28.22 11.88
N SER A 213 0.46 29.45 11.69
CA SER A 213 0.66 30.55 12.68
C SER A 213 -0.06 30.30 13.99
N GLY A 214 -1.04 29.41 14.03
CA GLY A 214 -1.72 28.95 15.24
C GLY A 214 -0.99 27.83 16.00
N ILE A 215 0.21 27.44 15.56
CA ILE A 215 1.08 26.47 16.25
C ILE A 215 2.27 27.23 16.86
N ASP A 216 2.41 27.14 18.17
CA ASP A 216 3.56 27.68 18.90
C ASP A 216 4.72 26.69 18.88
N PHE A 217 5.77 27.00 18.11
CA PHE A 217 6.99 26.19 18.03
C PHE A 217 8.02 26.71 19.04
N ALA A 218 8.49 25.84 19.95
CA ALA A 218 9.45 26.22 20.97
C ALA A 218 10.44 25.09 21.30
N ASP A 219 11.70 25.43 21.51
CA ASP A 219 12.73 24.53 22.05
C ASP A 219 12.92 23.19 21.28
N ASN A 220 12.56 23.10 20.03
CA ASN A 220 12.78 21.91 19.22
C ASN A 220 14.22 21.84 18.72
N ILE A 221 14.79 20.66 18.69
CA ILE A 221 16.14 20.39 18.15
C ILE A 221 16.00 19.59 16.87
N VAL A 222 16.68 20.04 15.83
CA VAL A 222 16.78 19.35 14.54
C VAL A 222 18.23 19.05 14.18
N GLY A 223 18.45 18.01 13.38
CA GLY A 223 19.78 17.70 12.83
C GLY A 223 20.28 18.81 11.87
N THR A 224 21.57 18.75 11.53
CA THR A 224 22.18 19.70 10.59
C THR A 224 21.53 19.60 9.21
N GLY A 225 21.13 20.75 8.64
CA GLY A 225 20.45 20.85 7.34
C GLY A 225 18.94 20.58 7.38
N MET A 226 18.36 20.41 8.58
CA MET A 226 16.94 20.03 8.73
C MET A 226 16.06 21.15 9.27
N LYS A 227 16.58 22.37 9.39
CA LYS A 227 15.80 23.49 9.95
C LYS A 227 14.73 23.93 8.98
N PRO A 228 13.43 23.91 9.36
CA PRO A 228 12.35 24.33 8.48
C PRO A 228 12.33 25.86 8.31
N ASP A 229 11.90 26.32 7.14
CA ASP A 229 11.87 27.76 6.78
C ASP A 229 10.85 28.57 7.59
N PHE A 230 9.80 27.95 8.11
CA PHE A 230 8.69 28.65 8.81
C PHE A 230 8.94 28.98 10.27
N SER A 231 10.14 28.74 10.80
CA SER A 231 10.32 28.58 12.23
C SER A 231 11.22 29.58 12.91
N PRO A 232 10.82 30.19 14.03
CA PRO A 232 11.73 30.59 15.10
C PRO A 232 12.00 29.50 16.16
N GLY A 233 11.14 28.49 16.36
CA GLY A 233 11.18 27.53 17.48
C GLY A 233 12.06 26.29 17.28
N PHE A 234 12.98 26.29 16.31
CA PHE A 234 13.88 25.17 16.01
C PHE A 234 15.35 25.59 16.07
N GLU A 235 16.13 24.83 16.81
CA GLU A 235 17.59 24.96 16.89
C GLU A 235 18.26 23.79 16.13
N GLU A 236 19.08 24.13 15.14
CA GLU A 236 19.89 23.16 14.41
C GLU A 236 21.14 22.77 15.22
N LYS A 237 21.38 21.48 15.38
CA LYS A 237 22.56 20.97 16.08
C LYS A 237 23.22 19.83 15.32
N LYS A 238 24.56 19.77 15.45
CA LYS A 238 25.31 18.55 15.07
C LYS A 238 25.03 17.48 16.12
N VAL A 239 24.44 16.38 15.71
CA VAL A 239 23.98 15.31 16.58
C VAL A 239 24.87 14.08 16.47
N VAL A 240 25.13 13.44 17.60
CA VAL A 240 25.66 12.08 17.68
C VAL A 240 24.61 11.23 18.39
N LEU A 241 24.08 10.23 17.70
CA LEU A 241 23.12 9.30 18.30
C LEU A 241 23.84 8.23 19.13
N ARG A 242 23.20 7.79 20.21
CA ARG A 242 23.58 6.60 20.99
C ARG A 242 22.40 5.66 21.13
N LYS A 243 22.64 4.37 21.23
CA LYS A 243 21.58 3.40 21.54
C LYS A 243 21.36 3.33 23.05
N THR A 244 20.08 3.28 23.46
CA THR A 244 19.67 2.97 24.83
C THR A 244 19.66 1.45 25.06
N VAL A 245 19.43 1.01 26.28
CA VAL A 245 19.26 -0.43 26.62
C VAL A 245 18.04 -1.02 25.88
N SER A 246 16.97 -0.23 25.74
CA SER A 246 15.76 -0.60 24.99
C SER A 246 15.90 -0.45 23.48
N GLY A 247 17.11 -0.15 22.96
CA GLY A 247 17.40 -0.10 21.53
C GLY A 247 17.10 1.23 20.83
N LEU A 248 16.65 2.26 21.55
CA LEU A 248 16.31 3.55 20.94
C LEU A 248 17.55 4.34 20.54
N SER A 249 17.51 4.99 19.39
CA SER A 249 18.53 5.94 18.92
C SER A 249 18.19 7.33 19.49
N ILE A 250 18.93 7.78 20.48
CA ILE A 250 18.71 9.10 21.11
C ILE A 250 19.93 9.98 21.03
N PRO A 251 19.77 11.32 21.06
CA PRO A 251 20.90 12.24 20.98
C PRO A 251 21.77 12.20 22.25
N SER A 252 23.07 12.25 22.08
CA SER A 252 24.04 12.37 23.16
C SER A 252 24.16 13.82 23.62
N GLY A 253 23.97 14.07 24.92
CA GLY A 253 24.16 15.41 25.52
C GLY A 253 23.10 16.45 25.13
N ILE A 254 21.95 16.01 24.63
CA ILE A 254 20.80 16.85 24.31
C ILE A 254 19.61 16.35 25.14
N GLU A 255 19.04 17.22 25.97
CA GLU A 255 17.90 16.91 26.82
C GLU A 255 16.57 17.33 26.16
N ARG A 256 16.30 16.79 24.97
CA ARG A 256 15.08 16.98 24.18
C ARG A 256 14.67 15.66 23.56
N GLY A 257 13.39 15.52 23.25
CA GLY A 257 12.81 14.28 22.77
C GLY A 257 12.43 13.32 23.91
N VAL A 258 12.33 12.05 23.60
CA VAL A 258 11.92 11.00 24.57
C VAL A 258 12.90 10.85 25.72
N SER A 259 12.37 10.39 26.86
CA SER A 259 13.21 9.97 28.00
C SER A 259 14.17 8.85 27.57
N PRO A 260 15.44 8.92 27.98
CA PRO A 260 16.37 7.80 27.78
C PRO A 260 15.93 6.48 28.42
N ASP A 261 15.08 6.57 29.43
CA ASP A 261 14.54 5.43 30.18
C ASP A 261 13.18 4.99 29.66
N LEU A 262 12.78 5.43 28.44
CA LEU A 262 11.53 4.98 27.82
C LEU A 262 11.55 3.46 27.72
N ASP A 263 10.57 2.83 28.36
CA ASP A 263 10.33 1.41 28.29
C ASP A 263 9.63 1.06 26.96
N VAL A 264 10.15 0.05 26.26
CA VAL A 264 9.64 -0.38 24.96
C VAL A 264 9.10 -1.78 25.11
N THR A 265 7.80 -1.95 24.99
CA THR A 265 7.15 -3.27 25.02
C THR A 265 7.75 -4.18 23.97
N GLN A 266 8.31 -5.32 24.41
CA GLN A 266 8.93 -6.30 23.53
C GLN A 266 7.90 -7.31 22.99
N LYS A 267 8.21 -7.92 21.84
CA LYS A 267 7.33 -8.88 21.17
C LYS A 267 7.00 -10.11 22.06
N ASP A 268 7.93 -10.52 22.89
CA ASP A 268 7.78 -11.67 23.82
C ASP A 268 7.02 -11.32 25.10
N GLU A 269 6.93 -10.03 25.46
CA GLU A 269 6.16 -9.53 26.60
C GLU A 269 4.66 -9.40 26.31
N ALA A 270 4.27 -9.37 25.03
CA ALA A 270 2.89 -9.18 24.59
C ALA A 270 2.26 -10.49 24.11
N GLY A 271 0.97 -10.67 24.40
CA GLY A 271 0.20 -11.86 24.02
C GLY A 271 0.55 -13.11 24.82
N VAL A 272 -0.17 -14.18 24.52
CA VAL A 272 0.00 -15.46 25.23
C VAL A 272 1.21 -16.24 24.71
N SER A 273 1.95 -16.88 25.62
CA SER A 273 3.21 -17.57 25.28
C SER A 273 3.04 -18.79 24.36
N TRP A 274 1.87 -19.41 24.37
CA TRP A 274 1.55 -20.58 23.54
C TRP A 274 1.12 -20.25 22.12
N TYR A 275 0.81 -18.98 21.80
CA TYR A 275 0.45 -18.57 20.44
C TYR A 275 1.72 -18.34 19.61
N PRO A 276 1.88 -19.02 18.45
CA PRO A 276 3.05 -18.84 17.63
C PRO A 276 3.07 -17.45 17.00
N LYS A 277 4.15 -16.70 17.21
CA LYS A 277 4.40 -15.38 16.61
C LYS A 277 5.32 -15.52 15.39
N THR A 278 4.89 -16.36 14.44
CA THR A 278 5.68 -16.75 13.24
C THR A 278 5.34 -15.87 12.04
N GLU A 279 6.20 -15.92 11.03
CA GLU A 279 5.95 -15.26 9.74
C GLU A 279 4.72 -15.88 9.05
N PRO A 280 3.75 -15.07 8.62
CA PRO A 280 2.51 -15.58 8.04
C PRO A 280 2.67 -15.99 6.58
N VAL A 281 3.70 -15.45 5.88
CA VAL A 281 3.88 -15.62 4.44
C VAL A 281 4.81 -16.77 4.16
N ILE A 282 4.33 -17.76 3.40
CA ILE A 282 5.16 -18.87 2.91
C ILE A 282 5.87 -18.38 1.63
N PRO A 283 7.21 -18.27 1.62
CA PRO A 283 7.93 -17.81 0.43
C PRO A 283 7.84 -18.83 -0.71
N PHE A 284 7.83 -18.35 -1.96
CA PHE A 284 8.00 -19.22 -3.12
C PHE A 284 9.34 -19.94 -3.07
N GLY A 285 9.34 -21.22 -3.46
CA GLY A 285 10.56 -22.05 -3.46
C GLY A 285 11.10 -22.46 -2.10
N SER A 286 10.40 -22.17 -0.98
CA SER A 286 10.83 -22.55 0.37
C SER A 286 10.63 -24.02 0.69
N GLY A 287 9.80 -24.72 -0.10
CA GLY A 287 9.51 -26.14 0.04
C GLY A 287 10.44 -27.05 -0.76
N LYS A 288 9.98 -28.25 -1.06
CA LYS A 288 10.71 -29.23 -1.90
C LYS A 288 10.53 -28.95 -3.40
N THR A 289 11.39 -29.58 -4.20
CA THR A 289 11.28 -29.56 -5.66
C THR A 289 10.69 -30.89 -6.15
N ILE A 290 9.57 -30.81 -6.91
CA ILE A 290 8.92 -31.93 -7.57
C ILE A 290 9.27 -31.85 -9.06
N SER A 291 10.15 -32.74 -9.53
CA SER A 291 10.57 -32.77 -10.94
C SER A 291 9.61 -33.62 -11.76
N ILE A 292 9.10 -33.04 -12.87
CA ILE A 292 8.20 -33.72 -13.80
C ILE A 292 8.74 -33.69 -15.23
N LYS A 293 8.31 -34.69 -16.02
CA LYS A 293 8.56 -34.78 -17.46
C LYS A 293 7.25 -34.70 -18.21
N PRO A 294 7.26 -34.34 -19.52
CA PRO A 294 6.04 -34.37 -20.33
C PRO A 294 5.29 -35.68 -20.23
N GLY A 295 3.97 -35.61 -20.10
CA GLY A 295 3.09 -36.77 -19.98
C GLY A 295 1.65 -36.37 -19.69
N ASP A 296 0.74 -37.32 -19.73
CA ASP A 296 -0.68 -37.09 -19.48
C ASP A 296 -0.94 -36.71 -18.00
N LYS A 297 -1.68 -35.61 -17.78
CA LYS A 297 -2.12 -35.10 -16.46
C LYS A 297 -1.01 -34.83 -15.45
N VAL A 298 0.25 -34.76 -15.88
CA VAL A 298 1.40 -34.56 -14.96
C VAL A 298 1.33 -33.26 -14.17
N LEU A 299 0.83 -32.18 -14.79
CA LEU A 299 0.68 -30.87 -14.12
C LEU A 299 -0.32 -30.95 -12.97
N SER A 300 -1.53 -31.45 -13.21
CA SER A 300 -2.57 -31.60 -12.18
C SER A 300 -2.15 -32.54 -11.06
N LYS A 301 -1.43 -33.61 -11.40
CA LYS A 301 -0.91 -34.55 -10.42
C LYS A 301 0.16 -33.90 -9.54
N ALA A 302 1.11 -33.18 -10.12
CA ALA A 302 2.15 -32.48 -9.38
C ALA A 302 1.56 -31.45 -8.40
N ILE A 303 0.54 -30.68 -8.81
CA ILE A 303 -0.16 -29.75 -7.91
C ILE A 303 -0.81 -30.46 -6.72
N SER A 304 -1.45 -31.64 -6.98
CA SER A 304 -2.10 -32.41 -5.91
C SER A 304 -1.13 -33.02 -4.90
N GLU A 305 0.12 -33.26 -5.30
CA GLU A 305 1.19 -33.84 -4.48
C GLU A 305 2.07 -32.75 -3.81
N ALA A 306 1.93 -31.48 -4.24
CA ALA A 306 2.72 -30.38 -3.72
C ALA A 306 2.17 -29.86 -2.40
N GLU A 307 3.09 -29.40 -1.55
CA GLU A 307 2.82 -28.66 -0.32
C GLU A 307 3.08 -27.15 -0.53
N PRO A 308 2.58 -26.29 0.38
CA PRO A 308 2.83 -24.85 0.27
C PRO A 308 4.33 -24.52 0.19
N GLY A 309 4.70 -23.67 -0.78
CA GLY A 309 6.08 -23.26 -1.03
C GLY A 309 6.88 -24.19 -1.95
N ASP A 310 6.31 -25.31 -2.40
CA ASP A 310 6.99 -26.26 -3.30
C ASP A 310 7.22 -25.67 -4.70
N THR A 311 8.27 -26.17 -5.36
CA THR A 311 8.60 -25.88 -6.76
C THR A 311 8.28 -27.10 -7.63
N ILE A 312 7.39 -26.94 -8.63
CA ILE A 312 7.15 -27.91 -9.70
C ILE A 312 8.12 -27.60 -10.82
N LYS A 313 9.15 -28.44 -10.97
CA LYS A 313 10.21 -28.29 -11.94
C LYS A 313 9.92 -29.09 -13.19
N LEU A 314 9.74 -28.41 -14.33
CA LEU A 314 9.40 -29.00 -15.62
C LEU A 314 10.67 -29.24 -16.44
N SER A 315 10.88 -30.47 -16.89
CA SER A 315 11.93 -30.77 -17.87
C SER A 315 11.54 -30.29 -19.27
N SER A 316 12.52 -30.02 -20.14
CA SER A 316 12.30 -29.62 -21.52
C SER A 316 11.28 -30.50 -22.24
N GLY A 317 10.37 -29.88 -22.99
CA GLY A 317 9.31 -30.52 -23.74
C GLY A 317 7.96 -29.83 -23.67
N SER A 318 6.93 -30.43 -24.27
CA SER A 318 5.59 -29.87 -24.36
C SER A 318 4.65 -30.49 -23.32
N TYR A 319 3.89 -29.65 -22.63
CA TYR A 319 2.90 -30.01 -21.63
C TYR A 319 1.54 -29.46 -22.04
N VAL A 320 0.46 -30.19 -21.70
CA VAL A 320 -0.91 -29.73 -21.95
C VAL A 320 -1.69 -29.71 -20.65
N ALA A 321 -2.25 -28.55 -20.30
CA ALA A 321 -3.17 -28.42 -19.16
C ALA A 321 -4.60 -28.73 -19.63
N GLN A 322 -5.03 -29.98 -19.44
CA GLN A 322 -6.35 -30.45 -19.87
C GLN A 322 -7.50 -30.05 -18.93
N LYS A 323 -7.19 -29.51 -17.75
CA LYS A 323 -8.11 -29.00 -16.72
C LYS A 323 -7.57 -27.70 -16.16
N PHE A 324 -8.43 -26.94 -15.50
CA PHE A 324 -7.98 -25.81 -14.69
C PHE A 324 -6.95 -26.28 -13.68
N LEU A 325 -5.80 -25.66 -13.65
CA LEU A 325 -4.77 -25.85 -12.64
C LEU A 325 -5.14 -24.98 -11.43
N LYS A 326 -5.88 -25.56 -10.49
CA LYS A 326 -6.37 -24.86 -9.30
C LYS A 326 -5.31 -24.79 -8.23
N LEU A 327 -5.04 -23.59 -7.73
CA LEU A 327 -4.00 -23.30 -6.75
C LEU A 327 -4.65 -22.79 -5.47
N ASP A 328 -4.59 -23.56 -4.41
CA ASP A 328 -5.05 -23.25 -3.04
C ASP A 328 -3.87 -23.06 -2.06
N LYS A 329 -2.67 -22.97 -2.59
CA LYS A 329 -1.40 -22.80 -1.87
C LYS A 329 -0.38 -22.10 -2.76
N PRO A 330 0.68 -21.46 -2.18
CA PRO A 330 1.77 -20.86 -2.97
C PRO A 330 2.59 -21.95 -3.66
N LEU A 331 2.71 -21.87 -5.00
CA LEU A 331 3.50 -22.81 -5.81
C LEU A 331 4.33 -22.07 -6.85
N THR A 332 5.52 -22.63 -7.14
CA THR A 332 6.38 -22.18 -8.24
C THR A 332 6.34 -23.21 -9.38
N PHE A 333 6.17 -22.75 -10.62
CA PHE A 333 6.36 -23.54 -11.83
C PHE A 333 7.63 -23.06 -12.52
N GLN A 334 8.66 -23.89 -12.55
CA GLN A 334 9.97 -23.55 -13.09
C GLN A 334 10.34 -24.47 -14.26
N GLY A 335 10.61 -23.88 -15.42
CA GLY A 335 11.09 -24.61 -16.59
C GLY A 335 12.60 -24.85 -16.56
N THR A 336 13.02 -25.95 -17.13
CA THR A 336 14.43 -26.27 -17.37
C THR A 336 14.65 -26.58 -18.85
N GLY A 337 15.37 -25.71 -19.52
CA GLY A 337 15.52 -25.74 -20.97
C GLY A 337 14.24 -25.23 -21.67
N ASN A 338 13.94 -25.73 -22.86
CA ASN A 338 12.79 -25.30 -23.63
C ASN A 338 11.52 -26.01 -23.14
N VAL A 339 10.69 -25.34 -22.35
CA VAL A 339 9.42 -25.85 -21.81
C VAL A 339 8.26 -25.07 -22.40
N LYS A 340 7.35 -25.78 -23.08
CA LYS A 340 6.14 -25.20 -23.67
C LYS A 340 4.91 -25.77 -22.99
N ILE A 341 3.98 -24.90 -22.60
CA ILE A 341 2.71 -25.28 -21.99
C ILE A 341 1.56 -24.70 -22.81
N SER A 342 0.66 -25.58 -23.26
CA SER A 342 -0.64 -25.21 -23.83
C SER A 342 -1.79 -25.65 -22.91
N PHE A 343 -3.01 -25.22 -23.19
CA PHE A 343 -4.16 -25.57 -22.35
C PHE A 343 -5.48 -25.63 -23.13
N GLU A 344 -6.33 -26.59 -22.75
CA GLU A 344 -7.60 -26.93 -23.42
C GLU A 344 -8.84 -26.36 -22.70
N ARG A 345 -8.68 -25.32 -21.86
CA ARG A 345 -9.77 -24.72 -21.09
C ARG A 345 -9.79 -23.20 -21.24
N SER A 346 -10.87 -22.56 -20.80
CA SER A 346 -10.99 -21.11 -20.82
C SER A 346 -10.05 -20.38 -19.84
N ALA A 347 -9.37 -21.11 -18.97
CA ALA A 347 -8.21 -20.61 -18.22
C ALA A 347 -7.23 -21.76 -17.97
N MET A 348 -5.94 -21.43 -17.84
CA MET A 348 -4.91 -22.38 -17.45
C MET A 348 -4.84 -22.49 -15.93
N PHE A 349 -4.56 -21.38 -15.26
CA PHE A 349 -4.48 -21.30 -13.79
C PHE A 349 -5.72 -20.62 -13.20
N GLU A 350 -6.18 -21.16 -12.07
CA GLU A 350 -7.21 -20.55 -11.23
C GLU A 350 -6.68 -20.42 -9.78
N ILE A 351 -6.36 -19.20 -9.35
CA ILE A 351 -5.88 -18.91 -8.00
C ILE A 351 -7.09 -18.88 -7.06
N LEU A 352 -7.11 -19.77 -6.09
CA LEU A 352 -8.12 -19.87 -5.04
C LEU A 352 -7.63 -19.22 -3.75
N ASN A 353 -8.51 -19.09 -2.76
CA ASN A 353 -8.13 -18.60 -1.43
C ASN A 353 -6.95 -19.40 -0.84
N GLY A 354 -5.91 -18.71 -0.40
CA GLY A 354 -4.64 -19.30 0.04
C GLY A 354 -3.64 -19.59 -1.09
N GLY A 355 -4.07 -19.49 -2.36
CA GLY A 355 -3.22 -19.73 -3.52
C GLY A 355 -2.34 -18.53 -3.88
N SER A 356 -1.17 -18.81 -4.41
CA SER A 356 -0.26 -17.84 -5.05
C SER A 356 0.55 -18.56 -6.13
N LEU A 357 1.02 -17.83 -7.13
CA LEU A 357 1.67 -18.41 -8.29
C LEU A 357 2.97 -17.68 -8.65
N ARG A 358 4.05 -18.45 -8.82
CA ARG A 358 5.25 -18.00 -9.51
C ARG A 358 5.48 -18.84 -10.76
N LEU A 359 5.70 -18.15 -11.89
CA LEU A 359 6.07 -18.74 -13.18
C LEU A 359 7.48 -18.29 -13.53
N GLU A 360 8.32 -19.24 -13.95
CA GLU A 360 9.72 -18.97 -14.20
C GLU A 360 10.23 -19.81 -15.38
N ASN A 361 10.83 -19.17 -16.38
CA ASN A 361 11.47 -19.79 -17.54
C ASN A 361 10.55 -20.75 -18.32
N LEU A 362 9.43 -20.24 -18.85
CA LEU A 362 8.39 -20.99 -19.53
C LEU A 362 7.95 -20.31 -20.84
N GLU A 363 7.46 -21.10 -21.80
CA GLU A 363 6.63 -20.61 -22.91
C GLU A 363 5.18 -21.07 -22.68
N ILE A 364 4.23 -20.14 -22.69
CA ILE A 364 2.79 -20.42 -22.57
C ILE A 364 2.12 -20.03 -23.89
N ASN A 365 1.37 -20.97 -24.49
CA ASN A 365 0.78 -20.82 -25.80
C ASN A 365 -0.73 -21.07 -25.75
N GLY A 366 -1.51 -20.25 -26.46
CA GLY A 366 -2.98 -20.29 -26.46
C GLY A 366 -3.60 -21.13 -27.57
N ASP A 367 -2.83 -21.72 -28.47
CA ASP A 367 -3.33 -22.38 -29.69
C ASP A 367 -4.36 -23.50 -29.45
N ASP A 368 -4.25 -24.22 -28.32
CA ASP A 368 -5.15 -25.32 -27.93
C ASP A 368 -6.38 -24.86 -27.14
N SER A 369 -6.48 -23.55 -26.82
CA SER A 369 -7.58 -23.00 -26.03
C SER A 369 -8.90 -22.99 -26.82
N PRO A 370 -10.06 -23.16 -26.14
CA PRO A 370 -11.35 -23.05 -26.79
C PRO A 370 -11.66 -21.64 -27.27
N ASP A 371 -12.47 -21.50 -28.28
CA ASP A 371 -13.10 -20.22 -28.64
C ASP A 371 -14.16 -19.87 -27.58
N TYR A 372 -13.74 -19.20 -26.52
CA TYR A 372 -14.57 -18.81 -25.40
C TYR A 372 -14.29 -17.37 -24.98
N THR A 373 -15.32 -16.53 -24.96
CA THR A 373 -15.19 -15.13 -24.58
C THR A 373 -14.66 -14.99 -23.14
N GLY A 374 -13.60 -14.21 -22.95
CA GLY A 374 -12.97 -14.03 -21.65
C GLY A 374 -12.02 -15.15 -21.24
N ASN A 375 -11.42 -15.85 -22.22
CA ASN A 375 -10.28 -16.72 -21.94
C ASN A 375 -9.18 -15.94 -21.20
N SER A 376 -8.50 -16.64 -20.30
CA SER A 376 -7.34 -16.07 -19.60
C SER A 376 -6.28 -17.12 -19.31
N VAL A 377 -5.03 -16.75 -19.25
CA VAL A 377 -3.99 -17.68 -18.78
C VAL A 377 -4.13 -17.89 -17.27
N ILE A 378 -4.26 -16.79 -16.54
CA ILE A 378 -4.36 -16.78 -15.08
C ILE A 378 -5.64 -16.01 -14.71
N ARG A 379 -6.49 -16.65 -13.92
CA ARG A 379 -7.61 -15.96 -13.31
C ARG A 379 -7.66 -16.23 -11.81
N THR A 380 -8.30 -15.35 -11.08
CA THR A 380 -8.62 -15.59 -9.67
C THR A 380 -9.96 -16.30 -9.52
N SER A 381 -10.23 -16.79 -8.31
CA SER A 381 -11.51 -17.40 -7.94
C SER A 381 -12.69 -16.47 -8.28
N PRO A 382 -13.79 -17.01 -8.81
CA PRO A 382 -15.03 -16.22 -9.00
C PRO A 382 -15.72 -15.87 -7.67
N TYR A 383 -15.20 -16.37 -6.56
CA TYR A 383 -15.69 -16.08 -5.21
C TYR A 383 -14.69 -15.21 -4.47
N ALA A 384 -15.19 -14.36 -3.58
CA ALA A 384 -14.34 -13.53 -2.72
C ALA A 384 -13.33 -14.36 -1.94
N MET A 385 -12.11 -13.86 -1.83
CA MET A 385 -11.01 -14.46 -1.09
C MET A 385 -10.78 -13.69 0.21
N ILE A 386 -10.38 -14.39 1.26
CA ILE A 386 -10.03 -13.80 2.55
C ILE A 386 -8.53 -13.51 2.60
N GLU A 387 -7.74 -14.37 1.96
CA GLU A 387 -6.29 -14.26 1.90
C GLU A 387 -5.88 -13.61 0.58
N ASN A 388 -4.93 -12.69 0.66
CA ASN A 388 -4.34 -12.05 -0.50
C ASN A 388 -3.47 -13.05 -1.26
N PHE A 389 -3.42 -12.92 -2.58
CA PHE A 389 -2.53 -13.73 -3.39
C PHE A 389 -1.30 -12.92 -3.84
N ARG A 390 -0.28 -13.63 -4.32
CA ARG A 390 0.91 -13.08 -4.97
C ARG A 390 1.05 -13.73 -6.33
N LEU A 391 1.45 -12.94 -7.33
CA LEU A 391 1.73 -13.41 -8.67
C LEU A 391 3.10 -12.89 -9.13
N GLU A 392 4.02 -13.81 -9.39
CA GLU A 392 5.35 -13.50 -9.89
C GLU A 392 5.57 -14.19 -11.24
N ILE A 393 5.95 -13.43 -12.26
CA ILE A 393 6.20 -13.90 -13.63
C ILE A 393 7.59 -13.41 -14.04
N GLU A 394 8.51 -14.34 -14.29
CA GLU A 394 9.89 -14.06 -14.61
C GLU A 394 10.36 -14.97 -15.75
N ASP A 395 10.98 -14.40 -16.79
CA ASP A 395 11.48 -15.13 -17.96
C ASP A 395 10.38 -16.00 -18.64
N VAL A 396 9.17 -15.46 -18.85
CA VAL A 396 8.04 -16.19 -19.46
C VAL A 396 7.61 -15.55 -20.76
N ASP A 397 7.48 -16.38 -21.81
CA ASP A 397 6.92 -15.99 -23.10
C ASP A 397 5.44 -16.39 -23.19
N PHE A 398 4.55 -15.41 -23.43
CA PHE A 398 3.13 -15.64 -23.71
C PHE A 398 2.86 -15.39 -25.19
N LEU A 399 2.41 -16.42 -25.91
CA LEU A 399 2.31 -16.39 -27.35
C LEU A 399 0.93 -16.88 -27.83
N ASN A 400 0.41 -16.26 -28.90
CA ASN A 400 -0.77 -16.72 -29.65
C ASN A 400 -2.02 -16.90 -28.75
N LEU A 401 -2.34 -15.91 -27.93
CA LEU A 401 -3.57 -15.89 -27.14
C LEU A 401 -4.67 -15.17 -27.95
N ASP A 402 -5.04 -15.75 -29.11
CA ASP A 402 -5.89 -15.10 -30.10
C ASP A 402 -7.01 -16.01 -30.66
N THR A 403 -7.25 -17.17 -30.04
CA THR A 403 -8.33 -18.09 -30.44
C THR A 403 -9.74 -17.49 -30.32
N ASN A 404 -9.88 -16.39 -29.60
CA ASN A 404 -11.10 -15.56 -29.53
C ASN A 404 -10.72 -14.07 -29.45
N HIS A 405 -11.70 -13.19 -29.36
CA HIS A 405 -11.51 -11.73 -29.43
C HIS A 405 -11.25 -11.03 -28.08
N SER A 406 -11.11 -11.78 -26.99
CA SER A 406 -10.95 -11.22 -25.62
C SER A 406 -10.10 -12.13 -24.73
N PHE A 407 -8.98 -12.60 -25.25
CA PHE A 407 -8.09 -13.50 -24.52
C PHE A 407 -7.10 -12.70 -23.67
N ASN A 408 -7.22 -12.79 -22.35
CA ASN A 408 -6.41 -12.05 -21.38
C ASN A 408 -5.24 -12.90 -20.85
N ILE A 409 -4.23 -12.26 -20.26
CA ILE A 409 -3.22 -13.00 -19.49
C ILE A 409 -3.67 -13.11 -18.03
N VAL A 410 -3.86 -12.01 -17.33
CA VAL A 410 -4.31 -11.99 -15.92
C VAL A 410 -5.69 -11.37 -15.84
N SER A 411 -6.63 -12.07 -15.21
CA SER A 411 -7.97 -11.56 -14.94
C SER A 411 -8.30 -11.74 -13.46
N ALA A 412 -8.32 -10.65 -12.70
CA ALA A 412 -8.77 -10.65 -11.32
C ALA A 412 -10.29 -10.53 -11.24
N ALA A 413 -10.93 -11.33 -10.40
CA ALA A 413 -12.36 -11.26 -10.14
C ALA A 413 -12.66 -10.30 -8.98
N LYS A 414 -13.93 -9.86 -8.87
CA LYS A 414 -14.41 -9.05 -7.74
C LYS A 414 -14.24 -9.79 -6.42
N GLY A 415 -13.78 -9.09 -5.38
CA GLY A 415 -13.50 -9.67 -4.07
C GLY A 415 -12.20 -10.48 -3.99
N THR A 416 -11.29 -10.31 -4.94
CA THR A 416 -9.96 -10.92 -4.90
C THR A 416 -8.88 -9.84 -4.92
N PHE A 417 -7.86 -9.99 -4.08
CA PHE A 417 -6.84 -8.97 -3.90
C PHE A 417 -5.43 -9.55 -3.91
N ALA A 418 -4.55 -8.96 -4.71
CA ALA A 418 -3.13 -9.30 -4.74
C ALA A 418 -2.32 -8.38 -3.83
N ASP A 419 -1.42 -8.95 -3.04
CA ASP A 419 -0.39 -8.16 -2.37
C ASP A 419 0.54 -7.52 -3.41
N HIS A 420 1.00 -8.34 -4.36
CA HIS A 420 1.77 -7.86 -5.51
C HIS A 420 1.58 -8.75 -6.73
N ILE A 421 1.72 -8.11 -7.89
CA ILE A 421 1.86 -8.73 -9.20
C ILE A 421 3.17 -8.21 -9.79
N THR A 422 4.13 -9.10 -10.07
CA THR A 422 5.39 -8.76 -10.74
C THR A 422 5.49 -9.45 -12.09
N PHE A 423 5.99 -8.73 -13.08
CA PHE A 423 6.20 -9.22 -14.43
C PHE A 423 7.55 -8.73 -14.94
N GLU A 424 8.51 -9.62 -15.06
CA GLU A 424 9.90 -9.30 -15.30
C GLU A 424 10.52 -10.12 -16.41
N ASN A 425 11.41 -9.52 -17.23
CA ASN A 425 12.16 -10.16 -18.32
C ASN A 425 11.31 -11.03 -19.23
N SER A 426 10.05 -10.67 -19.42
CA SER A 426 9.07 -11.54 -20.05
C SER A 426 8.54 -10.95 -21.37
N LYS A 427 8.00 -11.79 -22.23
CA LYS A 427 7.51 -11.40 -23.54
C LYS A 427 6.04 -11.77 -23.69
N VAL A 428 5.28 -10.84 -24.26
CA VAL A 428 3.89 -11.06 -24.71
C VAL A 428 3.79 -10.71 -26.17
N GLU A 429 3.32 -11.63 -26.98
CA GLU A 429 3.14 -11.39 -28.41
C GLU A 429 1.87 -12.06 -28.94
N ASN A 430 1.09 -11.28 -29.71
CA ASN A 430 -0.13 -11.70 -30.39
C ASN A 430 -1.22 -12.17 -29.42
N ILE A 431 -1.83 -11.21 -28.70
CA ILE A 431 -3.00 -11.46 -27.85
C ILE A 431 -4.15 -10.53 -28.20
N THR A 432 -5.38 -11.00 -28.05
CA THR A 432 -6.59 -10.23 -28.42
C THR A 432 -7.21 -9.45 -27.27
N GLY A 433 -6.98 -9.84 -26.03
CA GLY A 433 -7.48 -9.20 -24.82
C GLY A 433 -6.44 -8.33 -24.11
N ALA A 434 -6.63 -8.12 -22.81
CA ALA A 434 -5.74 -7.36 -21.95
C ALA A 434 -4.65 -8.22 -21.32
N VAL A 435 -3.49 -7.61 -20.99
CA VAL A 435 -2.44 -8.31 -20.22
C VAL A 435 -2.84 -8.38 -18.76
N PHE A 436 -3.17 -7.24 -18.13
CA PHE A 436 -3.61 -7.16 -16.72
C PHE A 436 -5.00 -6.53 -16.64
N GLN A 437 -6.02 -7.34 -16.39
CA GLN A 437 -7.37 -6.90 -16.15
C GLN A 437 -7.66 -6.85 -14.64
N LEU A 438 -7.56 -5.64 -14.06
CA LEU A 438 -7.70 -5.34 -12.63
C LEU A 438 -8.82 -4.31 -12.41
N ASP A 439 -9.95 -4.47 -13.14
CA ASP A 439 -11.06 -3.52 -13.25
C ASP A 439 -12.37 -4.03 -12.62
N LYS A 440 -12.36 -5.15 -11.92
CA LYS A 440 -13.60 -5.78 -11.46
C LYS A 440 -14.17 -5.20 -10.16
N GLU A 441 -13.36 -4.43 -9.42
CA GLU A 441 -13.84 -3.62 -8.29
C GLU A 441 -14.39 -2.28 -8.80
N ASP A 442 -15.52 -2.34 -9.51
CA ASP A 442 -16.12 -1.26 -10.28
C ASP A 442 -17.01 -0.30 -9.45
N ASP A 443 -17.14 -0.52 -8.14
CA ASP A 443 -17.89 0.33 -7.22
C ASP A 443 -17.08 1.56 -6.79
N ASP A 444 -17.76 2.63 -6.34
CA ASP A 444 -17.12 3.87 -5.84
C ASP A 444 -16.74 3.80 -4.35
N TYR A 445 -16.22 2.67 -3.87
CA TYR A 445 -15.91 2.45 -2.46
C TYR A 445 -14.41 2.46 -2.14
N GLY A 446 -13.54 2.78 -3.09
CA GLY A 446 -12.11 2.77 -2.90
C GLY A 446 -11.51 1.37 -2.84
N ILE A 447 -12.23 0.34 -3.33
CA ILE A 447 -11.74 -1.04 -3.41
C ILE A 447 -11.00 -1.23 -4.73
N TYR A 448 -10.01 -2.13 -4.76
CA TYR A 448 -9.22 -2.47 -5.94
C TYR A 448 -8.66 -3.89 -5.86
N ASN A 449 -8.10 -4.41 -6.97
CA ASN A 449 -7.72 -5.83 -7.07
C ASN A 449 -6.26 -6.15 -6.75
N ALA A 450 -5.37 -5.16 -6.68
CA ALA A 450 -3.97 -5.38 -6.35
C ALA A 450 -3.36 -4.17 -5.63
N GLU A 451 -2.44 -4.38 -4.70
CA GLU A 451 -1.70 -3.29 -4.06
C GLU A 451 -0.57 -2.79 -4.95
N TYR A 452 0.26 -3.71 -5.44
CA TYR A 452 1.38 -3.39 -6.32
C TYR A 452 1.28 -4.14 -7.63
N LEU A 453 1.41 -3.42 -8.75
CA LEU A 453 1.67 -3.96 -10.07
C LEU A 453 3.00 -3.42 -10.58
N THR A 454 3.98 -4.30 -10.75
CA THR A 454 5.33 -3.95 -11.22
C THR A 454 5.67 -4.68 -12.50
N ILE A 455 6.05 -3.94 -13.53
CA ILE A 455 6.47 -4.45 -14.84
C ILE A 455 7.88 -3.96 -15.12
N THR A 456 8.81 -4.88 -15.37
CA THR A 456 10.22 -4.54 -15.57
C THR A 456 10.80 -5.28 -16.77
N ASP A 457 11.60 -4.59 -17.58
CA ASP A 457 12.45 -5.14 -18.66
C ASP A 457 11.70 -6.14 -19.58
N SER A 458 10.45 -5.84 -19.92
CA SER A 458 9.55 -6.75 -20.63
C SER A 458 9.10 -6.19 -21.98
N THR A 459 8.68 -7.08 -22.89
CA THR A 459 8.26 -6.71 -24.24
C THR A 459 6.81 -7.12 -24.50
N PHE A 460 6.00 -6.17 -25.00
CA PHE A 460 4.59 -6.36 -25.32
C PHE A 460 4.36 -5.94 -26.77
N LYS A 461 3.92 -6.88 -27.61
CA LYS A 461 3.73 -6.63 -29.02
C LYS A 461 2.42 -7.23 -29.53
N GLU A 462 1.70 -6.48 -30.37
CA GLU A 462 0.42 -6.90 -30.94
C GLU A 462 -0.58 -7.30 -29.86
N ILE A 463 -0.88 -6.36 -28.96
CA ILE A 463 -1.84 -6.53 -27.86
C ILE A 463 -3.14 -5.83 -28.23
N GLY A 464 -4.22 -6.59 -28.41
CA GLY A 464 -5.50 -6.02 -28.84
C GLY A 464 -6.19 -5.16 -27.78
N GLY A 465 -6.19 -5.58 -26.51
CA GLY A 465 -6.72 -4.84 -25.38
C GLY A 465 -5.66 -3.97 -24.69
N ASP A 466 -5.96 -3.58 -23.46
CA ASP A 466 -5.03 -2.82 -22.62
C ASP A 466 -3.82 -3.66 -22.18
N LEU A 467 -2.64 -3.03 -22.06
CA LEU A 467 -1.61 -3.60 -21.21
C LEU A 467 -2.11 -3.69 -19.77
N VAL A 468 -2.71 -2.61 -19.28
CA VAL A 468 -3.23 -2.53 -17.92
C VAL A 468 -4.57 -1.81 -17.93
N ASP A 469 -5.59 -2.45 -17.38
CA ASP A 469 -6.83 -1.81 -16.94
C ASP A 469 -6.90 -1.94 -15.42
N TYR A 470 -6.60 -0.83 -14.70
CA TYR A 470 -6.45 -0.80 -13.27
C TYR A 470 -7.43 0.21 -12.66
N TYR A 471 -8.45 -0.31 -11.98
CA TYR A 471 -9.53 0.50 -11.46
C TYR A 471 -9.59 0.49 -9.94
N ARG A 472 -9.70 1.69 -9.38
CA ARG A 472 -10.07 1.99 -8.00
C ARG A 472 -11.02 3.18 -8.02
N GLY A 473 -12.28 2.94 -7.76
CA GLY A 473 -13.31 3.98 -7.67
C GLY A 473 -13.32 4.71 -6.33
N GLY A 474 -14.11 5.77 -6.25
CA GLY A 474 -14.37 6.51 -5.02
C GLY A 474 -13.28 7.46 -4.59
N ARG A 475 -13.55 8.15 -3.47
CA ARG A 475 -12.75 9.25 -2.91
C ARG A 475 -12.18 8.96 -1.53
N ASP A 476 -12.23 7.73 -1.08
CA ASP A 476 -11.71 7.35 0.24
C ASP A 476 -10.18 7.39 0.23
N GLU A 477 -9.60 8.10 1.19
CA GLU A 477 -8.15 8.27 1.33
C GLU A 477 -7.55 7.27 2.33
N SER A 478 -8.31 6.27 2.79
CA SER A 478 -7.88 5.29 3.80
C SER A 478 -7.10 4.11 3.24
N THR A 479 -6.72 4.12 1.96
CA THR A 479 -5.94 3.06 1.32
C THR A 479 -4.52 3.51 0.99
N PHE A 480 -3.57 2.57 0.92
CA PHE A 480 -2.18 2.86 0.55
C PHE A 480 -1.99 3.01 -0.95
N GLY A 481 -2.63 2.14 -1.73
CA GLY A 481 -2.54 2.06 -3.18
C GLY A 481 -3.86 2.33 -3.90
N PRO A 482 -3.95 1.89 -5.14
CA PRO A 482 -2.98 1.03 -5.86
C PRO A 482 -1.65 1.71 -6.23
N HIS A 483 -0.63 0.85 -6.51
CA HIS A 483 0.68 1.29 -6.99
C HIS A 483 0.97 0.66 -8.34
N PHE A 484 1.35 1.48 -9.32
CA PHE A 484 1.78 1.02 -10.63
C PHE A 484 3.21 1.45 -10.91
N ASN A 485 4.08 0.49 -11.19
CA ASN A 485 5.48 0.73 -11.57
C ASN A 485 5.81 0.03 -12.87
N MET A 486 6.34 0.75 -13.85
CA MET A 486 6.76 0.20 -15.14
C MET A 486 8.09 0.79 -15.57
N THR A 487 9.10 -0.06 -15.73
CA THR A 487 10.46 0.37 -16.09
C THR A 487 11.10 -0.52 -17.16
N GLY A 488 11.93 0.10 -18.02
CA GLY A 488 12.79 -0.63 -18.97
C GLY A 488 12.06 -1.44 -20.04
N SER A 489 10.76 -1.26 -20.20
CA SER A 489 9.91 -2.12 -21.05
C SER A 489 9.60 -1.51 -22.40
N THR A 490 9.23 -2.35 -23.38
CA THR A 490 8.85 -1.93 -24.73
C THR A 490 7.43 -2.37 -25.05
N LEU A 491 6.60 -1.43 -25.51
CA LEU A 491 5.25 -1.66 -26.02
C LEU A 491 5.21 -1.31 -27.51
N ASP A 492 4.69 -2.20 -28.35
CA ASP A 492 4.49 -1.96 -29.78
C ASP A 492 3.11 -2.48 -30.21
N ASN A 493 2.27 -1.61 -30.75
CA ASN A 493 0.90 -1.88 -31.21
C ASN A 493 0.00 -2.46 -30.10
N VAL A 494 -0.38 -1.61 -29.14
CA VAL A 494 -1.21 -1.99 -27.98
C VAL A 494 -2.50 -1.17 -27.92
N GLY A 495 -3.63 -1.82 -27.63
CA GLY A 495 -4.92 -1.17 -27.34
C GLY A 495 -5.83 -0.91 -28.53
N HIS A 496 -5.48 -1.34 -29.73
CA HIS A 496 -6.20 -0.97 -30.97
C HIS A 496 -7.35 -1.89 -31.38
N ASN A 497 -7.68 -2.93 -30.61
CA ASN A 497 -8.84 -3.76 -30.94
C ASN A 497 -10.13 -2.94 -30.81
N SER A 498 -11.00 -3.01 -31.81
CA SER A 498 -12.29 -2.30 -31.80
C SER A 498 -13.23 -2.71 -30.64
N ARG A 499 -12.94 -3.82 -29.97
CA ARG A 499 -13.65 -4.32 -28.78
C ARG A 499 -12.95 -3.99 -27.47
N ASN A 500 -11.83 -3.27 -27.52
CA ASN A 500 -11.19 -2.72 -26.33
C ASN A 500 -12.12 -1.66 -25.69
N ALA A 501 -12.76 -1.99 -24.58
CA ALA A 501 -13.81 -1.17 -23.99
C ALA A 501 -13.28 0.17 -23.42
N SER A 502 -12.05 0.19 -22.95
CA SER A 502 -11.40 1.42 -22.44
C SER A 502 -10.99 2.36 -23.57
N GLY A 503 -10.74 1.81 -24.77
CA GLY A 503 -10.16 2.54 -25.90
C GLY A 503 -8.74 3.04 -25.61
N SER A 504 -8.04 2.47 -24.65
CA SER A 504 -6.70 2.84 -24.20
C SER A 504 -5.69 1.71 -24.37
N SER A 505 -4.41 2.03 -24.24
CA SER A 505 -3.35 1.03 -24.09
C SER A 505 -3.01 0.80 -22.62
N ILE A 506 -3.17 1.83 -21.79
CA ILE A 506 -3.01 1.79 -20.34
C ILE A 506 -4.11 2.68 -19.74
N LEU A 507 -4.95 2.09 -18.88
CA LEU A 507 -5.94 2.82 -18.09
C LEU A 507 -5.62 2.69 -16.61
N LEU A 508 -5.31 3.81 -15.97
CA LEU A 508 -5.07 3.90 -14.53
C LEU A 508 -6.14 4.80 -13.91
N HIS A 509 -7.17 4.20 -13.31
CA HIS A 509 -8.23 4.93 -12.65
C HIS A 509 -8.10 4.83 -11.12
N GLY A 510 -7.83 5.96 -10.46
CA GLY A 510 -7.67 6.01 -9.01
C GLY A 510 -6.36 5.43 -8.47
N VAL A 511 -5.40 5.13 -9.33
CA VAL A 511 -4.07 4.67 -8.92
C VAL A 511 -3.34 5.81 -8.20
N GLN A 512 -2.91 5.56 -6.96
CA GLN A 512 -2.37 6.62 -6.10
C GLN A 512 -0.88 6.87 -6.31
N VAL A 513 -0.13 5.83 -6.70
CA VAL A 513 1.30 5.95 -7.00
C VAL A 513 1.56 5.36 -8.37
N THR A 514 2.06 6.17 -9.29
CA THR A 514 2.41 5.76 -10.66
C THR A 514 3.84 6.17 -10.95
N ASN A 515 4.67 5.20 -11.35
CA ASN A 515 6.03 5.45 -11.80
C ASN A 515 6.27 4.73 -13.14
N VAL A 516 6.42 5.50 -14.21
CA VAL A 516 6.65 4.99 -15.56
C VAL A 516 7.92 5.63 -16.10
N SER A 517 9.00 4.85 -16.21
CA SER A 517 10.31 5.41 -16.56
C SER A 517 11.17 4.48 -17.44
N GLY A 518 11.87 5.07 -18.40
CA GLY A 518 12.82 4.34 -19.25
C GLY A 518 12.18 3.35 -20.22
N ASN A 519 10.89 3.54 -20.57
CA ASN A 519 10.16 2.65 -21.46
C ASN A 519 10.14 3.18 -22.90
N THR A 520 9.87 2.29 -23.86
CA THR A 520 9.61 2.64 -25.26
C THR A 520 8.15 2.35 -25.60
N PHE A 521 7.43 3.38 -26.01
CA PHE A 521 6.02 3.33 -26.41
C PHE A 521 5.89 3.59 -27.91
N LYS A 522 5.38 2.61 -28.63
CA LYS A 522 5.29 2.67 -30.09
C LYS A 522 3.92 2.25 -30.56
N ASN A 523 3.29 3.10 -31.40
CA ASN A 523 1.98 2.81 -31.99
C ASN A 523 0.92 2.42 -30.95
N LEU A 524 0.80 3.17 -29.87
CA LEU A 524 -0.14 2.86 -28.80
C LEU A 524 -1.48 3.60 -28.97
N ALA A 525 -2.56 2.95 -28.54
CA ALA A 525 -3.79 3.64 -28.17
C ALA A 525 -3.52 4.59 -26.97
N PRO A 526 -4.40 5.55 -26.65
CA PRO A 526 -4.16 6.51 -25.58
C PRO A 526 -3.74 5.88 -24.23
N VAL A 527 -2.82 6.53 -23.54
CA VAL A 527 -2.53 6.28 -22.11
C VAL A 527 -3.40 7.22 -21.30
N ILE A 528 -4.27 6.69 -20.44
CA ILE A 528 -5.25 7.45 -19.66
C ILE A 528 -4.99 7.26 -18.17
N ILE A 529 -4.88 8.37 -17.43
CA ILE A 529 -4.67 8.39 -15.99
C ILE A 529 -5.71 9.31 -15.35
N ASN A 530 -6.55 8.74 -14.50
CA ASN A 530 -7.61 9.46 -13.79
C ASN A 530 -7.29 9.49 -12.30
N HIS A 531 -6.96 10.65 -11.75
CA HIS A 531 -6.77 10.84 -10.33
C HIS A 531 -8.11 11.06 -9.63
N THR A 532 -8.44 10.24 -8.65
CA THR A 532 -9.71 10.26 -7.93
C THR A 532 -9.61 10.69 -6.47
N VAL A 533 -8.40 10.73 -5.93
CA VAL A 533 -8.10 11.22 -4.57
C VAL A 533 -7.03 12.31 -4.65
N GLY A 534 -7.01 13.21 -3.68
CA GLY A 534 -5.99 14.26 -3.61
C GLY A 534 -4.57 13.72 -3.45
N GLU A 535 -3.58 14.48 -3.93
CA GLU A 535 -2.14 14.22 -3.80
C GLU A 535 -1.65 12.88 -4.41
N PRO A 536 -2.08 12.49 -5.62
CA PRO A 536 -1.51 11.34 -6.28
C PRO A 536 -0.04 11.59 -6.64
N LYS A 537 0.78 10.55 -6.59
CA LYS A 537 2.20 10.60 -6.97
C LYS A 537 2.39 9.95 -8.34
N THR A 538 2.25 10.73 -9.40
CA THR A 538 2.41 10.24 -10.77
C THR A 538 3.66 10.84 -11.42
N LYS A 539 4.58 9.96 -11.86
CA LYS A 539 5.81 10.31 -12.58
C LYS A 539 5.92 9.51 -13.87
N ILE A 540 6.03 10.21 -15.00
CA ILE A 540 6.24 9.64 -16.34
C ILE A 540 7.46 10.31 -16.92
N ILE A 541 8.63 9.69 -16.80
CA ILE A 541 9.90 10.33 -17.09
C ILE A 541 10.84 9.44 -17.89
N LYS A 542 11.66 10.04 -18.77
CA LYS A 542 12.70 9.35 -19.55
C LYS A 542 12.18 8.20 -20.41
N ASN A 543 10.95 8.31 -20.92
CA ASN A 543 10.39 7.35 -21.87
C ASN A 543 10.56 7.87 -23.31
N ALA A 544 10.54 6.96 -24.28
CA ALA A 544 10.51 7.30 -25.71
C ALA A 544 9.12 7.00 -26.29
N PHE A 545 8.55 7.97 -27.01
CA PHE A 545 7.23 7.85 -27.67
C PHE A 545 7.39 7.95 -29.18
N GLU A 546 6.94 6.93 -29.90
CA GLU A 546 6.93 6.86 -31.36
C GLU A 546 5.49 6.62 -31.84
N ASN A 547 4.93 7.48 -32.65
CA ASN A 547 3.53 7.40 -33.12
C ASN A 547 2.54 7.15 -31.96
N THR A 548 2.77 7.78 -30.84
CA THR A 548 2.01 7.59 -29.59
C THR A 548 1.80 8.96 -28.97
N ASP A 549 0.54 9.28 -28.63
CA ASP A 549 0.18 10.55 -28.01
C ASP A 549 0.73 10.65 -26.57
N ALA A 550 0.86 11.89 -26.08
CA ALA A 550 1.18 12.15 -24.70
C ALA A 550 0.11 11.53 -23.76
N PRO A 551 0.51 11.01 -22.59
CA PRO A 551 -0.43 10.55 -21.58
C PRO A 551 -1.45 11.64 -21.20
N LYS A 552 -2.72 11.24 -21.11
CA LYS A 552 -3.83 12.11 -20.68
C LYS A 552 -4.04 11.92 -19.20
N VAL A 553 -3.91 13.00 -18.42
CA VAL A 553 -4.11 12.99 -16.97
C VAL A 553 -5.30 13.87 -16.62
N GLU A 554 -6.26 13.35 -15.88
CA GLU A 554 -7.44 14.07 -15.40
C GLU A 554 -7.54 14.01 -13.87
N GLU A 555 -7.74 15.19 -13.24
CA GLU A 555 -7.98 15.35 -11.81
C GLU A 555 -9.50 15.34 -11.57
N LEU A 556 -10.09 14.17 -11.33
CA LEU A 556 -11.55 14.02 -11.25
C LEU A 556 -12.16 14.59 -9.96
N ASN A 557 -11.37 14.75 -8.90
CA ASN A 557 -11.89 15.12 -7.60
C ASN A 557 -11.56 16.52 -7.14
N SER A 558 -10.39 17.02 -7.48
CA SER A 558 -9.87 18.23 -6.87
C SER A 558 -10.20 19.49 -7.68
N GLY A 559 -10.55 19.36 -8.96
CA GLY A 559 -10.66 20.49 -9.89
C GLY A 559 -9.34 21.24 -10.03
N LEU A 560 -8.23 20.66 -9.62
CA LEU A 560 -6.88 21.18 -9.74
C LEU A 560 -6.32 20.88 -11.14
N PRO A 561 -5.33 21.66 -11.61
CA PRO A 561 -4.54 21.27 -12.77
C PRO A 561 -3.90 19.88 -12.56
N PRO A 562 -3.59 19.16 -13.66
CA PRO A 562 -2.91 17.86 -13.54
C PRO A 562 -1.64 17.97 -12.70
N THR A 563 -1.51 17.06 -11.72
CA THR A 563 -0.38 17.02 -10.77
C THR A 563 0.73 16.08 -11.21
N ALA A 564 0.52 15.32 -12.31
CA ALA A 564 1.50 14.38 -12.82
C ALA A 564 2.77 15.09 -13.33
N LEU A 565 3.92 14.57 -12.96
CA LEU A 565 5.21 14.98 -13.49
C LEU A 565 5.49 14.21 -14.79
N ILE A 566 5.33 14.88 -15.94
CA ILE A 566 5.60 14.31 -17.28
C ILE A 566 6.73 15.11 -17.90
N GLU A 567 7.97 14.60 -17.79
CA GLU A 567 9.14 15.34 -18.25
C GLU A 567 10.27 14.44 -18.74
N ASN A 568 11.21 15.03 -19.48
CA ASN A 568 12.37 14.32 -20.01
C ASN A 568 11.99 13.10 -20.89
N ASN A 569 10.84 13.13 -21.55
CA ASN A 569 10.40 12.10 -22.48
C ASN A 569 10.75 12.49 -23.91
N GLU A 570 11.24 11.51 -24.69
CA GLU A 570 11.53 11.71 -26.10
C GLU A 570 10.27 11.49 -26.96
N GLY A 571 10.14 12.23 -28.07
CA GLY A 571 9.03 12.09 -29.02
C GLY A 571 7.73 12.77 -28.62
N LEU A 572 7.62 13.33 -27.43
CA LEU A 572 6.52 14.22 -27.03
C LEU A 572 6.89 15.68 -27.36
N ASN A 573 5.99 16.41 -28.01
CA ASN A 573 6.14 17.85 -28.15
C ASN A 573 5.92 18.49 -26.78
N PRO A 574 6.75 19.47 -26.37
CA PRO A 574 6.61 20.16 -25.10
C PRO A 574 5.31 20.99 -25.01
#